data_399455ae1872fe0a6033ff58601b3b43
#
_entry.id   399455ae1872fe0a6033ff58601b3b43
#
_cell.length_a   1.000
_cell.length_b   1.000
_cell.length_c   1.000
_cell.angle_alpha   90.00
_cell.angle_beta   90.00
_cell.angle_gamma   90.00
#
_symmetry.space_group_name_H-M   'P 1'
#
loop_
_entity.id
_entity.type
_entity.pdbx_description
1 polymer ?
#
loop_
_entity_poly.entity_id
_entity_poly.type
_entity_poly.pdbx_seq_one_letter_code
_entity_poly.pdbx_strand_id
1 'polypeptide(L)'
;MFIAMNRFKVLPDATAAFEQVWIGRDSHLAGVPGFVEFHLARGPARDDHVLYASHTIWGSRADFEAWTNSEAFRAAHRNAGQNRPLYLGHPEFEGFEVLQTITP
;
A
#
# COMPACT_ATOMS: atom_id res chain seq x y z
N MET A 1 -9.43 -2.39 14.90
CA MET A 1 -9.14 -2.40 13.46
C MET A 1 -8.19 -1.26 13.14
N PHE A 2 -7.20 -1.52 12.31
CA PHE A 2 -6.16 -0.58 11.96
C PHE A 2 -6.05 -0.48 10.43
N ILE A 3 -5.90 0.73 9.90
CA ILE A 3 -5.73 0.95 8.47
C ILE A 3 -4.33 1.51 8.24
N ALA A 4 -3.54 0.82 7.40
CA ALA A 4 -2.23 1.29 6.98
C ALA A 4 -2.31 1.80 5.56
N MET A 5 -1.96 3.06 5.33
CA MET A 5 -2.06 3.70 4.02
C MET A 5 -0.72 4.28 3.60
N ASN A 6 -0.33 4.02 2.37
CA ASN A 6 0.81 4.68 1.73
C ASN A 6 0.31 5.46 0.51
N ARG A 7 0.71 6.72 0.41
CA ARG A 7 0.33 7.59 -0.70
C ARG A 7 1.50 7.77 -1.64
N PHE A 8 1.23 7.69 -2.94
CA PHE A 8 2.24 7.80 -3.99
C PHE A 8 1.80 8.87 -4.98
N LYS A 9 2.71 9.80 -5.29
CA LYS A 9 2.49 10.80 -6.33
C LYS A 9 3.09 10.26 -7.63
N VAL A 10 2.30 9.52 -8.38
CA VAL A 10 2.76 8.80 -9.57
C VAL A 10 2.89 9.75 -10.75
N LEU A 11 4.00 9.62 -11.49
CA LEU A 11 4.22 10.44 -12.69
C LEU A 11 3.09 10.22 -13.70
N PRO A 12 2.58 11.28 -14.35
CA PRO A 12 1.43 11.15 -15.24
C PRO A 12 1.61 10.14 -16.38
N ASP A 13 2.85 9.98 -16.86
CA ASP A 13 3.17 9.03 -17.94
C ASP A 13 3.58 7.66 -17.44
N ALA A 14 3.56 7.44 -16.13
CA ALA A 14 3.99 6.18 -15.53
C ALA A 14 2.86 5.43 -14.81
N THR A 15 1.61 5.88 -14.98
CA THR A 15 0.49 5.27 -14.25
C THR A 15 0.28 3.80 -14.63
N ALA A 16 0.35 3.47 -15.90
CA ALA A 16 0.18 2.08 -16.34
C ALA A 16 1.30 1.19 -15.79
N ALA A 17 2.54 1.67 -15.83
CA ALA A 17 3.68 0.92 -15.29
C ALA A 17 3.55 0.72 -13.78
N PHE A 18 3.12 1.76 -13.06
CA PHE A 18 2.92 1.68 -11.61
C PHE A 18 1.84 0.65 -11.27
N GLU A 19 0.70 0.68 -11.98
CA GLU A 19 -0.37 -0.28 -11.74
C GLU A 19 0.09 -1.71 -12.00
N GLN A 20 0.88 -1.93 -13.07
CA GLN A 20 1.37 -3.26 -13.38
C GLN A 20 2.32 -3.80 -12.32
N VAL A 21 3.16 -2.96 -11.75
CA VAL A 21 4.06 -3.35 -10.66
C VAL A 21 3.25 -3.89 -9.48
N TRP A 22 2.19 -3.19 -9.10
CA TRP A 22 1.37 -3.60 -7.95
C TRP A 22 0.51 -4.81 -8.25
N ILE A 23 -0.16 -4.84 -9.41
CA ILE A 23 -1.07 -5.93 -9.77
C ILE A 23 -0.30 -7.22 -9.98
N GLY A 24 0.88 -7.13 -10.59
CA GLY A 24 1.66 -8.32 -10.96
C GLY A 24 2.52 -8.91 -9.85
N ARG A 25 2.67 -8.21 -8.71
CA ARG A 25 3.56 -8.70 -7.66
C ARG A 25 2.82 -9.55 -6.63
N ASP A 26 3.54 -10.52 -6.07
CA ASP A 26 3.04 -11.29 -4.93
C ASP A 26 3.26 -10.47 -3.67
N SER A 27 2.18 -10.07 -3.01
CA SER A 27 2.25 -9.26 -1.79
C SER A 27 2.56 -10.09 -0.54
N HIS A 28 2.41 -11.43 -0.63
CA HIS A 28 2.58 -12.35 0.50
C HIS A 28 1.65 -12.03 1.68
N LEU A 29 0.52 -11.39 1.41
CA LEU A 29 -0.44 -11.00 2.46
C LEU A 29 -1.41 -12.12 2.81
N ALA A 30 -1.72 -13.01 1.86
CA ALA A 30 -2.63 -14.11 2.12
C ALA A 30 -2.10 -14.98 3.26
N GLY A 31 -2.92 -15.23 4.26
CA GLY A 31 -2.55 -16.06 5.40
C GLY A 31 -1.78 -15.34 6.50
N VAL A 32 -1.47 -14.06 6.33
CA VAL A 32 -0.80 -13.29 7.41
C VAL A 32 -1.80 -13.04 8.54
N PRO A 33 -1.44 -13.35 9.79
CA PRO A 33 -2.34 -13.14 10.92
C PRO A 33 -2.80 -11.70 11.03
N GLY A 34 -4.11 -11.51 11.16
CA GLY A 34 -4.72 -10.20 11.33
C GLY A 34 -4.94 -9.43 10.05
N PHE A 35 -4.44 -9.92 8.91
CA PHE A 35 -4.71 -9.27 7.63
C PHE A 35 -6.18 -9.46 7.26
N VAL A 36 -6.85 -8.36 6.88
CA VAL A 36 -8.26 -8.38 6.49
C VAL A 36 -8.41 -8.17 4.99
N GLU A 37 -7.85 -7.07 4.45
CA GLU A 37 -8.12 -6.69 3.07
C GLU A 37 -7.07 -5.70 2.57
N PHE A 38 -6.78 -5.75 1.28
CA PHE A 38 -5.85 -4.83 0.62
C PHE A 38 -6.54 -4.19 -0.59
N HIS A 39 -6.30 -2.89 -0.76
CA HIS A 39 -6.74 -2.16 -1.94
C HIS A 39 -5.59 -1.33 -2.51
N LEU A 40 -5.46 -1.34 -3.83
CA LEU A 40 -4.71 -0.30 -4.53
C LEU A 40 -5.75 0.65 -5.11
N ALA A 41 -5.69 1.92 -4.73
CA ALA A 41 -6.69 2.90 -5.12
C ALA A 41 -6.06 4.03 -5.93
N ARG A 42 -6.75 4.48 -6.97
CA ARG A 42 -6.35 5.62 -7.76
C ARG A 42 -7.20 6.82 -7.38
N GLY A 43 -6.53 7.92 -7.05
CA GLY A 43 -7.16 9.18 -6.68
C GLY A 43 -7.16 10.19 -7.81
N PRO A 44 -7.21 11.48 -7.47
CA PRO A 44 -7.29 12.54 -8.48
C PRO A 44 -5.98 12.76 -9.23
N ALA A 45 -6.10 13.19 -10.48
CA ALA A 45 -4.98 13.66 -11.27
C ALA A 45 -4.70 15.12 -10.93
N ARG A 46 -3.42 15.45 -10.73
CA ARG A 46 -2.94 16.81 -10.50
C ARG A 46 -2.05 17.22 -11.66
N ASP A 47 -1.48 18.43 -11.60
CA ASP A 47 -0.63 18.95 -12.68
C ASP A 47 0.62 18.11 -12.91
N ASP A 48 1.26 17.66 -11.82
CA ASP A 48 2.53 16.95 -11.88
C ASP A 48 2.46 15.49 -11.49
N HIS A 49 1.28 14.99 -11.07
CA HIS A 49 1.16 13.60 -10.65
C HIS A 49 -0.30 13.13 -10.65
N VAL A 50 -0.45 11.80 -10.56
CA VAL A 50 -1.73 11.17 -10.24
C VAL A 50 -1.56 10.54 -8.86
N LEU A 51 -2.47 10.81 -7.93
CA LEU A 51 -2.39 10.25 -6.59
C LEU A 51 -2.83 8.79 -6.59
N TYR A 52 -2.02 7.92 -5.99
CA TYR A 52 -2.39 6.53 -5.71
C TYR A 52 -2.20 6.26 -4.23
N ALA A 53 -2.91 5.29 -3.72
CA ALA A 53 -2.75 4.83 -2.35
C ALA A 53 -2.81 3.32 -2.28
N SER A 54 -1.90 2.72 -1.50
CA SER A 54 -2.08 1.36 -1.05
C SER A 54 -2.77 1.42 0.31
N HIS A 55 -3.77 0.57 0.52
CA HIS A 55 -4.66 0.65 1.68
C HIS A 55 -4.85 -0.76 2.22
N THR A 56 -4.32 -1.03 3.42
CA THR A 56 -4.44 -2.34 4.06
C THR A 56 -5.24 -2.23 5.34
N ILE A 57 -6.15 -3.17 5.53
CA ILE A 57 -6.96 -3.25 6.74
C ILE A 57 -6.48 -4.42 7.58
N TRP A 58 -6.24 -4.17 8.86
CA TRP A 58 -5.71 -5.12 9.83
C TRP A 58 -6.62 -5.22 11.03
N GLY A 59 -6.65 -6.39 11.65
CA GLY A 59 -7.43 -6.59 12.88
C GLY A 59 -6.97 -5.70 14.01
N SER A 60 -5.65 -5.42 14.08
CA SER A 60 -5.07 -4.55 15.08
C SER A 60 -3.79 -3.91 14.55
N ARG A 61 -3.36 -2.85 15.20
CA ARG A 61 -2.06 -2.23 14.91
C ARG A 61 -0.91 -3.21 15.16
N ALA A 62 -1.02 -4.01 16.21
CA ALA A 62 0.01 -5.00 16.55
C ALA A 62 0.20 -6.02 15.43
N ASP A 63 -0.90 -6.44 14.77
CA ASP A 63 -0.82 -7.35 13.64
C ASP A 63 -0.07 -6.72 12.47
N PHE A 64 -0.34 -5.46 12.18
CA PHE A 64 0.38 -4.73 11.14
C PHE A 64 1.87 -4.64 11.46
N GLU A 65 2.21 -4.27 12.70
CA GLU A 65 3.61 -4.14 13.11
C GLU A 65 4.32 -5.48 13.04
N ALA A 66 3.66 -6.56 13.43
CA ALA A 66 4.25 -7.91 13.33
C ALA A 66 4.54 -8.27 11.87
N TRP A 67 3.63 -7.92 10.96
CA TRP A 67 3.85 -8.17 9.53
C TRP A 67 5.05 -7.40 9.00
N THR A 68 5.20 -6.13 9.36
CA THR A 68 6.33 -5.31 8.87
C THR A 68 7.69 -5.85 9.32
N ASN A 69 7.72 -6.66 10.36
CA ASN A 69 8.95 -7.31 10.86
C ASN A 69 9.10 -8.76 10.38
N SER A 70 8.23 -9.22 9.49
CA SER A 70 8.19 -10.61 9.07
C SER A 70 9.00 -10.88 7.81
N GLU A 71 9.29 -12.18 7.58
CA GLU A 71 9.91 -12.63 6.33
C GLU A 71 8.99 -12.36 5.14
N ALA A 72 7.67 -12.49 5.32
CA ALA A 72 6.71 -12.23 4.27
C ALA A 72 6.78 -10.78 3.80
N PHE A 73 6.94 -9.83 4.72
CA PHE A 73 7.11 -8.42 4.39
C PHE A 73 8.40 -8.21 3.59
N ARG A 74 9.51 -8.79 4.07
CA ARG A 74 10.79 -8.67 3.36
C ARG A 74 10.71 -9.27 1.96
N ALA A 75 10.05 -10.42 1.82
CA ALA A 75 9.88 -11.05 0.52
C ALA A 75 9.04 -10.18 -0.43
N ALA A 76 7.95 -9.59 0.06
CA ALA A 76 7.09 -8.73 -0.73
C ALA A 76 7.80 -7.47 -1.23
N HIS A 77 8.78 -6.96 -0.45
CA HIS A 77 9.48 -5.71 -0.75
C HIS A 77 10.92 -5.93 -1.23
N ARG A 78 11.30 -7.17 -1.54
CA ARG A 78 12.69 -7.51 -1.90
C ARG A 78 13.23 -6.68 -3.06
N ASN A 79 12.42 -6.40 -4.06
CA ASN A 79 12.82 -5.66 -5.24
C ASN A 79 12.32 -4.21 -5.25
N ALA A 80 11.80 -3.74 -4.10
CA ALA A 80 11.35 -2.36 -4.01
C ALA A 80 12.54 -1.41 -4.22
N GLY A 81 12.37 -0.42 -5.09
CA GLY A 81 13.40 0.57 -5.38
C GLY A 81 14.44 0.14 -6.42
N GLN A 82 14.37 -1.07 -6.96
CA GLN A 82 15.29 -1.51 -8.00
C GLN A 82 14.92 -0.99 -9.38
N ASN A 83 13.68 -0.58 -9.59
CA ASN A 83 13.22 -0.04 -10.86
C ASN A 83 13.39 1.47 -10.86
N ARG A 84 13.37 2.08 -12.08
CA ARG A 84 13.39 3.53 -12.17
C ARG A 84 12.20 4.11 -11.37
N PRO A 85 12.37 5.31 -10.80
CA PRO A 85 11.29 5.93 -10.05
C PRO A 85 10.05 6.15 -10.93
N LEU A 86 8.92 5.66 -10.45
CA LEU A 86 7.63 5.85 -11.10
C LEU A 86 6.82 6.97 -10.44
N TYR A 87 7.31 7.51 -9.33
CA TYR A 87 6.61 8.51 -8.55
C TYR A 87 7.58 9.54 -7.96
N LEU A 88 7.02 10.67 -7.57
CA LEU A 88 7.78 11.79 -7.00
C LEU A 88 8.02 11.55 -5.51
N GLY A 89 9.27 11.75 -5.07
CA GLY A 89 9.63 11.64 -3.66
C GLY A 89 9.44 10.25 -3.08
N HIS A 90 9.32 10.18 -1.77
CA HIS A 90 9.04 8.93 -1.05
C HIS A 90 7.55 8.76 -0.82
N PRO A 91 7.06 7.51 -0.71
CA PRO A 91 5.68 7.29 -0.30
C PRO A 91 5.42 7.90 1.08
N GLU A 92 4.24 8.47 1.25
CA GLU A 92 3.82 9.03 2.53
C GLU A 92 2.97 8.01 3.26
N PHE A 93 3.45 7.55 4.42
CA PHE A 93 2.74 6.57 5.22
C PHE A 93 1.88 7.24 6.27
N GLU A 94 0.66 6.72 6.43
CA GLU A 94 -0.25 7.13 7.50
C GLU A 94 -0.94 5.89 8.06
N GLY A 95 -1.01 5.78 9.39
CA GLY A 95 -1.73 4.73 10.06
C GLY A 95 -2.94 5.29 10.79
N PHE A 96 -4.06 4.57 10.77
CA PHE A 96 -5.30 5.02 11.38
C PHE A 96 -5.90 3.95 12.26
N GLU A 97 -6.22 4.31 13.51
CA GLU A 97 -7.09 3.46 14.34
C GLU A 97 -8.54 3.71 13.94
N VAL A 98 -9.28 2.65 13.67
CA VAL A 98 -10.70 2.80 13.34
C VAL A 98 -11.47 3.03 14.63
N LEU A 99 -12.17 4.16 14.71
CA LEU A 99 -12.93 4.53 15.90
C LEU A 99 -14.39 4.14 15.80
N GLN A 100 -14.91 3.95 14.59
CA GLN A 100 -16.30 3.61 14.39
C GLN A 100 -16.47 2.91 13.05
N THR A 101 -17.26 1.85 13.03
CA THR A 101 -17.66 1.15 11.81
C THR A 101 -19.17 1.02 11.81
N ILE A 102 -19.80 1.47 10.74
CA ILE A 102 -21.24 1.36 10.55
C ILE A 102 -21.48 0.56 9.28
N THR A 103 -22.30 -0.49 9.39
CA THR A 103 -22.68 -1.33 8.25
C THR A 103 -24.19 -1.26 8.06
N PRO A 104 -24.70 -1.58 6.84
CA PRO A 104 -26.15 -1.60 6.57
C PRO A 104 -26.92 -2.57 7.46
#